data_b464f0925f121f63a8e3a9b1157e2d43
#
_entry.id   b464f0925f121f63a8e3a9b1157e2d43
#
_cell.length_a   1.000
_cell.length_b   1.000
_cell.length_c   1.000
_cell.angle_alpha   90.00
_cell.angle_beta   90.00
_cell.angle_gamma   90.00
#
_symmetry.space_group_name_H-M   'P 1'
#
loop_
_entity.id
_entity.type
_entity.pdbx_description
1 polymer ?
#
loop_
_entity_poly.entity_id
_entity_poly.type
_entity_poly.pdbx_seq_one_letter_code
_entity_poly.pdbx_strand_id
1 'polypeptide(L)'
;EQQMLAIGRALMSRRKLLLLDEPSMGLAPMVVKQIFDTIVEINKSGTTILLVEQNANMALSIANRAYVLETGKIVIKGNANEMLNNESIRAAYLGE
;
A
#
# COMPACT_ATOMS: atom_id res chain seq x y z
N GLU A 1 15.83 -0.83 4.17
CA GLU A 1 16.80 -1.36 3.20
C GLU A 1 16.39 -2.71 2.64
N GLN A 2 15.95 -3.64 3.50
CA GLN A 2 15.48 -4.95 3.03
C GLN A 2 14.26 -4.81 2.12
N GLN A 3 13.39 -3.85 2.39
CA GLN A 3 12.23 -3.59 1.54
C GLN A 3 12.65 -3.08 0.17
N MET A 4 13.61 -2.17 0.11
CA MET A 4 14.14 -1.68 -1.15
C MET A 4 14.82 -2.78 -1.95
N LEU A 5 15.51 -3.69 -1.29
CA LEU A 5 16.14 -4.84 -1.95
C LEU A 5 15.09 -5.77 -2.56
N ALA A 6 14.01 -6.05 -1.81
CA ALA A 6 12.91 -6.88 -2.31
C ALA A 6 12.24 -6.26 -3.52
N ILE A 7 12.02 -4.94 -3.49
CA ILE A 7 11.44 -4.20 -4.61
C ILE A 7 12.36 -4.28 -5.83
N GLY A 8 13.67 -4.08 -5.64
CA GLY A 8 14.65 -4.20 -6.71
C GLY A 8 14.68 -5.59 -7.34
N ARG A 9 14.57 -6.63 -6.51
CA ARG A 9 14.49 -8.02 -7.00
C ARG A 9 13.24 -8.25 -7.84
N ALA A 10 12.12 -7.67 -7.43
CA ALA A 10 10.87 -7.79 -8.19
C ALA A 10 11.00 -7.16 -9.57
N LEU A 11 11.64 -5.99 -9.67
CA LEU A 11 11.91 -5.34 -10.95
C LEU A 11 12.78 -6.21 -11.85
N MET A 12 13.84 -6.79 -11.28
CA MET A 12 14.79 -7.61 -12.04
C MET A 12 14.17 -8.95 -12.46
N SER A 13 13.36 -9.55 -11.61
CA SER A 13 12.75 -10.85 -11.89
C SER A 13 11.50 -10.75 -12.78
N ARG A 14 10.99 -9.56 -13.02
CA ARG A 14 9.76 -9.31 -13.80
C ARG A 14 8.57 -10.11 -13.29
N ARG A 15 8.45 -10.23 -11.98
CA ARG A 15 7.33 -10.95 -11.37
C ARG A 15 6.02 -10.22 -11.65
N LYS A 16 4.94 -11.00 -11.90
CA LYS A 16 3.61 -10.46 -12.16
C LYS A 16 2.86 -10.11 -10.88
N LEU A 17 3.27 -10.68 -9.76
CA LEU A 17 2.66 -10.43 -8.45
C LEU A 17 3.75 -10.21 -7.41
N LEU A 18 3.66 -9.11 -6.69
CA LEU A 18 4.56 -8.76 -5.61
C LEU A 18 3.76 -8.59 -4.33
N LEU A 19 4.19 -9.27 -3.27
CA LEU A 19 3.58 -9.14 -1.94
C LEU A 19 4.49 -8.29 -1.06
N LEU A 20 3.94 -7.21 -0.49
CA LEU A 20 4.67 -6.32 0.41
C LEU A 20 3.92 -6.21 1.74
N ASP A 21 4.60 -6.55 2.83
CA ASP A 21 4.02 -6.53 4.17
C ASP A 21 4.64 -5.39 4.97
N GLU A 22 3.85 -4.35 5.19
CA GLU A 22 4.21 -3.16 5.96
C GLU A 22 5.57 -2.57 5.57
N PRO A 23 5.78 -2.25 4.28
CA PRO A 23 7.10 -1.80 3.82
C PRO A 23 7.55 -0.47 4.41
N SER A 24 6.63 0.33 4.97
CA SER A 24 6.98 1.63 5.54
C SER A 24 7.28 1.59 7.04
N MET A 25 7.08 0.43 7.69
CA MET A 25 7.19 0.33 9.14
C MET A 25 8.60 0.70 9.63
N GLY A 26 8.66 1.62 10.60
CA GLY A 26 9.90 2.01 11.24
C GLY A 26 10.81 2.90 10.41
N LEU A 27 10.36 3.36 9.25
CA LEU A 27 11.20 4.16 8.36
C LEU A 27 10.90 5.66 8.46
N ALA A 28 11.91 6.48 8.15
CA ALA A 28 11.76 7.93 8.13
C ALA A 28 10.79 8.36 7.00
N PRO A 29 10.06 9.47 7.18
CA PRO A 29 9.06 9.91 6.19
C PRO A 29 9.59 10.04 4.75
N MET A 30 10.81 10.53 4.59
CA MET A 30 11.40 10.66 3.27
C MET A 30 11.62 9.30 2.59
N VAL A 31 12.06 8.31 3.37
CA VAL A 31 12.25 6.94 2.87
C VAL A 31 10.91 6.30 2.54
N VAL A 32 9.90 6.52 3.38
CA VAL A 32 8.54 6.04 3.13
C VAL A 32 8.03 6.54 1.78
N LYS A 33 8.19 7.84 1.51
CA LYS A 33 7.77 8.41 0.23
C LYS A 33 8.47 7.75 -0.95
N GLN A 34 9.77 7.53 -0.84
CA GLN A 34 10.55 6.87 -1.90
C GLN A 34 10.04 5.45 -2.15
N ILE A 35 9.73 4.70 -1.09
CA ILE A 35 9.20 3.35 -1.22
C ILE A 35 7.85 3.35 -1.93
N PHE A 36 6.94 4.23 -1.54
CA PHE A 36 5.63 4.30 -2.17
C PHE A 36 5.71 4.75 -3.63
N ASP A 37 6.59 5.69 -3.95
CA ASP A 37 6.83 6.11 -5.34
C ASP A 37 7.34 4.92 -6.17
N THR A 38 8.25 4.12 -5.61
CA THR A 38 8.78 2.93 -6.28
C THR A 38 7.69 1.88 -6.50
N ILE A 39 6.81 1.67 -5.52
CA ILE A 39 5.67 0.76 -5.63
C ILE A 39 4.77 1.16 -6.80
N VAL A 40 4.47 2.45 -6.93
CA VAL A 40 3.68 2.97 -8.04
C VAL A 40 4.34 2.67 -9.37
N GLU A 41 5.64 2.89 -9.47
CA GLU A 41 6.40 2.63 -10.71
C GLU A 41 6.38 1.15 -11.08
N ILE A 42 6.57 0.25 -10.10
CA ILE A 42 6.51 -1.19 -10.33
C ILE A 42 5.13 -1.60 -10.83
N ASN A 43 4.09 -1.07 -10.22
CA ASN A 43 2.71 -1.36 -10.64
C ASN A 43 2.46 -0.88 -12.08
N LYS A 44 2.93 0.32 -12.42
CA LYS A 44 2.78 0.86 -13.78
C LYS A 44 3.49 0.01 -14.82
N SER A 45 4.55 -0.69 -14.43
CA SER A 45 5.29 -1.57 -15.36
C SER A 45 4.60 -2.91 -15.59
N GLY A 46 3.45 -3.15 -14.97
CA GLY A 46 2.64 -4.35 -15.19
C GLY A 46 2.62 -5.35 -14.05
N THR A 47 3.27 -5.05 -12.92
CA THR A 47 3.27 -5.92 -11.76
C THR A 47 2.05 -5.63 -10.90
N THR A 48 1.27 -6.68 -10.58
CA THR A 48 0.20 -6.57 -9.59
C THR A 48 0.81 -6.58 -8.19
N ILE A 49 0.38 -5.66 -7.33
CA ILE A 49 0.95 -5.55 -5.99
C ILE A 49 -0.15 -5.75 -4.96
N LEU A 50 0.09 -6.66 -4.02
CA LEU A 50 -0.71 -6.76 -2.80
C LEU A 50 0.09 -6.11 -1.67
N LEU A 51 -0.44 -5.00 -1.17
CA LEU A 51 0.21 -4.19 -0.15
C LEU A 51 -0.54 -4.31 1.16
N VAL A 52 0.15 -4.76 2.22
CA VAL A 52 -0.37 -4.73 3.58
C VAL A 52 0.27 -3.55 4.28
N GLU A 53 -0.54 -2.62 4.79
CA GLU A 53 -0.01 -1.38 5.34
C GLU A 53 -0.92 -0.85 6.44
N GLN A 54 -0.34 -0.45 7.57
CA GLN A 54 -1.06 0.24 8.64
C GLN A 54 -1.25 1.72 8.34
N ASN A 55 -0.37 2.30 7.53
CA ASN A 55 -0.51 3.68 7.09
C ASN A 55 -1.60 3.75 6.02
N ALA A 56 -2.85 3.76 6.47
CA ALA A 56 -4.01 3.64 5.60
C ALA A 56 -4.09 4.79 4.59
N ASN A 57 -3.76 6.00 5.01
CA ASN A 57 -3.83 7.16 4.14
C ASN A 57 -2.88 7.01 2.93
N MET A 58 -1.64 6.61 3.19
CA MET A 58 -0.65 6.37 2.12
C MET A 58 -1.08 5.21 1.22
N ALA A 59 -1.52 4.09 1.81
CA ALA A 59 -1.94 2.93 1.04
C ALA A 59 -3.10 3.26 0.12
N LEU A 60 -4.14 3.94 0.63
CA LEU A 60 -5.31 4.31 -0.17
C LEU A 60 -4.96 5.32 -1.26
N SER A 61 -3.95 6.16 -1.05
CA SER A 61 -3.56 7.16 -2.05
C SER A 61 -2.97 6.54 -3.31
N ILE A 62 -2.43 5.31 -3.23
CA ILE A 62 -1.81 4.65 -4.39
C ILE A 62 -2.56 3.41 -4.85
N ALA A 63 -3.47 2.87 -4.05
CA ALA A 63 -4.18 1.62 -4.36
C ALA A 63 -5.33 1.85 -5.33
N ASN A 64 -5.70 0.78 -6.05
CA ASN A 64 -6.92 0.75 -6.86
C ASN A 64 -8.09 0.25 -6.02
N ARG A 65 -7.89 -0.84 -5.28
CA ARG A 65 -8.88 -1.42 -4.39
C ARG A 65 -8.26 -1.62 -3.02
N ALA A 66 -9.09 -1.62 -2.01
CA ALA A 66 -8.63 -1.82 -0.65
C ALA A 66 -9.61 -2.64 0.19
N TYR A 67 -9.04 -3.28 1.21
CA TYR A 67 -9.78 -4.07 2.19
C TYR A 67 -9.31 -3.62 3.56
N VAL A 68 -10.25 -3.31 4.45
CA VAL A 68 -9.94 -2.99 5.85
C VAL A 68 -10.24 -4.22 6.70
N LEU A 69 -9.25 -4.66 7.46
CA LEU A 69 -9.37 -5.82 8.34
C LEU A 69 -9.39 -5.38 9.80
N GLU A 70 -10.31 -5.96 10.57
CA GLU A 70 -10.36 -5.84 12.02
C GLU A 70 -10.48 -7.24 12.61
N THR A 71 -9.56 -7.57 13.51
CA THR A 71 -9.56 -8.86 14.22
C THR A 71 -9.67 -10.04 13.23
N GLY A 72 -8.88 -9.97 12.14
CA GLY A 72 -8.82 -11.02 11.12
C GLY A 72 -10.00 -11.09 10.19
N LYS A 73 -10.91 -10.12 10.22
CA LYS A 73 -12.09 -10.09 9.35
C LYS A 73 -12.08 -8.86 8.46
N ILE A 74 -12.53 -9.04 7.22
CA ILE A 74 -12.73 -7.91 6.31
C ILE A 74 -14.00 -7.18 6.74
N VAL A 75 -13.86 -5.91 7.14
CA VAL A 75 -14.99 -5.09 7.58
C VAL A 75 -15.42 -4.08 6.51
N ILE A 76 -14.51 -3.66 5.64
CA ILE A 76 -14.80 -2.74 4.54
C ILE A 76 -13.99 -3.18 3.33
N LYS A 77 -14.58 -3.10 2.14
CA LYS A 77 -13.88 -3.34 0.89
C LYS A 77 -14.43 -2.43 -0.19
N GLY A 78 -13.60 -2.08 -1.17
CA GLY A 78 -14.06 -1.27 -2.29
C GLY A 78 -12.96 -0.54 -3.02
N ASN A 79 -13.38 0.44 -3.79
CA ASN A 79 -12.51 1.32 -4.54
C ASN A 79 -11.74 2.22 -3.56
N ALA A 80 -10.40 2.25 -3.69
CA ALA A 80 -9.56 2.99 -2.73
C ALA A 80 -9.85 4.50 -2.77
N ASN A 81 -10.08 5.06 -3.95
CA ASN A 81 -10.36 6.49 -4.08
C ASN A 81 -11.68 6.88 -3.39
N GLU A 82 -12.70 6.04 -3.52
CA GLU A 82 -13.97 6.26 -2.84
C GLU A 82 -13.81 6.16 -1.32
N MET A 83 -13.02 5.18 -0.85
CA MET A 83 -12.75 5.02 0.58
C MET A 83 -11.99 6.22 1.14
N LEU A 84 -11.02 6.73 0.38
CA LEU A 84 -10.23 7.90 0.79
C LEU A 84 -11.10 9.14 0.97
N ASN A 85 -12.16 9.27 0.19
CA ASN A 85 -13.07 10.42 0.22
C ASN A 85 -14.30 10.23 1.11
N ASN A 86 -14.43 9.07 1.76
CA ASN A 86 -15.57 8.78 2.63
C ASN A 86 -15.29 9.30 4.04
N GLU A 87 -16.13 10.21 4.53
CA GLU A 87 -15.94 10.83 5.85
C GLU A 87 -15.96 9.84 7.00
N SER A 88 -16.82 8.83 6.96
CA SER A 88 -16.89 7.83 8.01
C SER A 88 -15.62 6.99 8.08
N ILE A 89 -15.07 6.63 6.92
CA ILE A 89 -13.81 5.87 6.84
C ILE A 89 -12.64 6.75 7.30
N ARG A 90 -12.59 8.00 6.89
CA ARG A 90 -11.55 8.94 7.31
C ARG A 90 -11.55 9.12 8.83
N ALA A 91 -12.73 9.26 9.43
CA ALA A 91 -12.86 9.39 10.87
C ALA A 91 -12.42 8.12 11.61
N ALA A 92 -12.80 6.95 11.10
CA ALA A 92 -12.54 5.68 11.77
C ALA A 92 -11.10 5.17 11.59
N TYR A 93 -10.49 5.38 10.42
CA TYR A 93 -9.24 4.70 10.07
C TYR A 93 -8.12 5.63 9.63
N LEU A 94 -8.39 6.86 9.21
CA LEU A 94 -7.39 7.76 8.66
C LEU A 94 -6.96 8.87 9.64
N GLY A 95 -7.50 8.86 10.84
CA GLY A 95 -7.10 9.82 11.87
C GLY A 95 -7.67 11.23 11.70
N GLU A 96 -8.74 11.37 10.96
CA GLU A 96 -9.37 12.67 10.70
C GLU A 96 -10.72 12.85 11.34
#